data_0626a118bbddb4c322511222eca2bd5b
#
_entry.id   0626a118bbddb4c322511222eca2bd5b
#
_cell.length_a   1.000
_cell.length_b   1.000
_cell.length_c   1.000
_cell.angle_alpha   90.00
_cell.angle_beta   90.00
_cell.angle_gamma   90.00
#
_symmetry.space_group_name_H-M   'P 1'
#
loop_
_entity.id
_entity.type
_entity.pdbx_description
1 polymer ?
#
loop_
_entity_poly.entity_id
_entity_poly.type
_entity_poly.pdbx_seq_one_letter_code
_entity_poly.pdbx_strand_id
1 'polypeptide(L)'
;MELVAQEGADVLVIRAMRDRIDAASAIQFKDKMRELTGNSVAPRVVLDMSSIAFLDSSGLGAVVAVLKSLAPTRKLELSGLTPTVQKVFRLTRMDSIFVIHDGGPDGLRHAG
;
A
#
# COMPACT_ATOMS: atom_id res chain seq x y z
N MET A 1 4.31 -11.50 -7.11
CA MET A 1 3.26 -11.26 -6.10
C MET A 1 1.99 -10.78 -6.79
N GLU A 2 0.86 -11.29 -6.38
CA GLU A 2 -0.41 -10.87 -6.98
C GLU A 2 -0.91 -9.57 -6.39
N LEU A 3 -1.06 -8.58 -7.25
CA LEU A 3 -1.68 -7.29 -6.93
C LEU A 3 -2.74 -7.03 -7.99
N VAL A 4 -3.90 -6.57 -7.55
CA VAL A 4 -5.01 -6.24 -8.45
C VAL A 4 -5.26 -4.76 -8.39
N ALA A 5 -5.26 -4.10 -9.55
CA ALA A 5 -5.43 -2.65 -9.64
C ALA A 5 -6.82 -2.31 -10.17
N GLN A 6 -7.40 -1.27 -9.59
CA GLN A 6 -8.67 -0.72 -10.05
C GLN A 6 -8.52 0.79 -10.18
N GLU A 7 -8.68 1.29 -11.40
CA GLU A 7 -8.50 2.71 -11.70
C GLU A 7 -9.81 3.46 -11.46
N GLY A 8 -9.74 4.54 -10.68
CA GLY A 8 -10.84 5.49 -10.53
C GLY A 8 -10.51 6.80 -11.25
N ALA A 9 -11.32 7.84 -11.01
CA ALA A 9 -11.14 9.12 -11.69
C ALA A 9 -9.82 9.81 -11.34
N ASP A 10 -9.45 9.79 -10.05
CA ASP A 10 -8.24 10.43 -9.55
C ASP A 10 -7.47 9.53 -8.59
N VAL A 11 -7.82 8.27 -8.53
CA VAL A 11 -7.24 7.32 -7.58
C VAL A 11 -7.02 5.96 -8.25
N LEU A 12 -5.88 5.35 -7.96
CA LEU A 12 -5.59 3.97 -8.33
C LEU A 12 -5.59 3.15 -7.05
N VAL A 13 -6.52 2.22 -6.94
CA VAL A 13 -6.59 1.32 -5.77
C VAL A 13 -5.93 0.01 -6.15
N ILE A 14 -4.93 -0.39 -5.40
CA ILE A 14 -4.21 -1.65 -5.60
C ILE A 14 -4.42 -2.52 -4.37
N ARG A 15 -4.96 -3.71 -4.58
CA ARG A 15 -5.17 -4.68 -3.52
C ARG A 15 -4.09 -5.75 -3.57
N ALA A 16 -3.44 -6.00 -2.44
CA ALA A 16 -2.51 -7.11 -2.30
C ALA A 16 -3.32 -8.38 -2.04
N MET A 17 -3.12 -9.39 -2.89
CA MET A 17 -3.87 -10.65 -2.84
C MET A 17 -3.10 -11.77 -2.15
N ARG A 18 -2.09 -11.41 -1.36
CA ARG A 18 -1.28 -12.34 -0.58
C ARG A 18 -1.47 -12.03 0.90
N ASP A 19 -1.11 -12.98 1.74
CA ASP A 19 -1.25 -12.81 3.19
C ASP A 19 -0.01 -12.21 3.86
N ARG A 20 1.06 -12.01 3.11
CA ARG A 20 2.30 -11.46 3.68
C ARG A 20 3.13 -10.70 2.66
N ILE A 21 3.88 -9.74 3.17
CA ILE A 21 4.97 -9.10 2.42
C ILE A 21 6.22 -9.24 3.29
N ASP A 22 7.15 -10.07 2.85
CA ASP A 22 8.35 -10.43 3.60
C ASP A 22 9.59 -10.36 2.71
N ALA A 23 10.73 -10.79 3.24
CA ALA A 23 11.99 -10.75 2.49
C ALA A 23 11.89 -11.52 1.17
N ALA A 24 11.14 -12.62 1.15
CA ALA A 24 11.02 -13.45 -0.06
C ALA A 24 10.18 -12.78 -1.15
N SER A 25 9.26 -11.89 -0.80
CA SER A 25 8.33 -11.27 -1.74
C SER A 25 8.53 -9.77 -1.93
N ALA A 26 9.45 -9.15 -1.16
CA ALA A 26 9.60 -7.69 -1.17
C ALA A 26 9.97 -7.13 -2.55
N ILE A 27 10.89 -7.80 -3.26
CA ILE A 27 11.33 -7.34 -4.58
C ILE A 27 10.20 -7.46 -5.59
N GLN A 28 9.49 -8.59 -5.58
CA GLN A 28 8.34 -8.80 -6.46
C GLN A 28 7.25 -7.77 -6.21
N PHE A 29 7.01 -7.45 -4.94
CA PHE A 29 6.04 -6.43 -4.56
C PHE A 29 6.43 -5.07 -5.14
N LYS A 30 7.67 -4.66 -4.96
CA LYS A 30 8.13 -3.36 -5.50
C LYS A 30 8.04 -3.31 -7.01
N ASP A 31 8.44 -4.38 -7.70
CA ASP A 31 8.41 -4.43 -9.15
C ASP A 31 6.98 -4.34 -9.68
N LYS A 32 6.05 -5.08 -9.05
CA LYS A 32 4.66 -5.06 -9.47
C LYS A 32 4.00 -3.70 -9.21
N MET A 33 4.31 -3.10 -8.08
CA MET A 33 3.81 -1.75 -7.77
C MET A 33 4.31 -0.74 -8.79
N ARG A 34 5.59 -0.84 -9.18
CA ARG A 34 6.15 0.05 -10.21
C ARG A 34 5.42 -0.12 -11.53
N GLU A 35 5.15 -1.35 -11.93
CA GLU A 35 4.42 -1.64 -13.16
C GLU A 35 3.02 -1.04 -13.13
N LEU A 36 2.27 -1.32 -12.07
CA LEU A 36 0.88 -0.87 -11.97
C LEU A 36 0.76 0.64 -11.87
N THR A 37 1.63 1.28 -11.09
CA THR A 37 1.61 2.74 -10.95
C THR A 37 2.12 3.42 -12.20
N GLY A 38 3.04 2.79 -12.92
CA GLY A 38 3.55 3.31 -14.20
C GLY A 38 2.52 3.30 -15.31
N ASN A 39 1.52 2.44 -15.22
CA ASN A 39 0.43 2.36 -16.20
C ASN A 39 -0.74 3.28 -15.86
N SER A 40 -0.60 4.12 -14.85
CA SER A 40 -1.65 5.01 -14.37
C SER A 40 -1.08 6.41 -14.16
N VAL A 41 -1.91 7.42 -14.37
CA VAL A 41 -1.54 8.82 -14.08
C VAL A 41 -2.27 9.36 -12.85
N ALA A 42 -2.99 8.51 -12.13
CA ALA A 42 -3.75 8.94 -10.96
C ALA A 42 -2.81 9.58 -9.93
N PRO A 43 -3.16 10.75 -9.38
CA PRO A 43 -2.32 11.42 -8.38
C PRO A 43 -2.31 10.72 -7.03
N ARG A 44 -3.33 9.91 -6.74
CA ARG A 44 -3.42 9.14 -5.51
C ARG A 44 -3.33 7.67 -5.81
N VAL A 45 -2.48 6.97 -5.06
CA VAL A 45 -2.38 5.52 -5.13
C VAL A 45 -2.72 4.99 -3.74
N VAL A 46 -3.73 4.14 -3.65
CA VAL A 46 -4.15 3.54 -2.39
C VAL A 46 -3.83 2.05 -2.42
N LEU A 47 -3.03 1.61 -1.46
CA LEU A 47 -2.70 0.20 -1.31
C LEU A 47 -3.62 -0.40 -0.25
N ASP A 48 -4.50 -1.30 -0.69
CA ASP A 48 -5.39 -2.03 0.20
C ASP A 48 -4.66 -3.24 0.75
N MET A 49 -4.39 -3.23 2.04
CA MET A 49 -3.62 -4.25 2.75
C MET A 49 -4.50 -5.17 3.60
N SER A 50 -5.80 -5.21 3.32
CA SER A 50 -6.74 -5.97 4.16
C SER A 50 -6.48 -7.47 4.17
N SER A 51 -5.80 -8.01 3.16
CA SER A 51 -5.43 -9.42 3.12
C SER A 51 -4.07 -9.72 3.76
N ILE A 52 -3.30 -8.69 4.10
CA ILE A 52 -1.94 -8.86 4.62
C ILE A 52 -1.99 -9.10 6.13
N ALA A 53 -1.65 -10.32 6.54
CA ALA A 53 -1.61 -10.69 7.95
C ALA A 53 -0.22 -10.53 8.56
N PHE A 54 0.83 -10.47 7.74
CA PHE A 54 2.21 -10.41 8.22
C PHE A 54 3.05 -9.48 7.36
N LEU A 55 3.87 -8.68 8.03
CA LEU A 55 4.78 -7.74 7.38
C LEU A 55 6.06 -7.69 8.22
N ASP A 56 7.18 -8.10 7.64
CA ASP A 56 8.48 -7.98 8.32
C ASP A 56 9.18 -6.68 7.92
N SER A 57 10.41 -6.49 8.41
CA SER A 57 11.16 -5.26 8.13
C SER A 57 11.45 -5.09 6.64
N SER A 58 11.65 -6.18 5.90
CA SER A 58 11.86 -6.11 4.45
C SER A 58 10.59 -5.69 3.73
N GLY A 59 9.45 -6.23 4.15
CA GLY A 59 8.15 -5.85 3.61
C GLY A 59 7.81 -4.40 3.90
N LEU A 60 8.05 -3.97 5.14
CA LEU A 60 7.84 -2.57 5.52
C LEU A 60 8.73 -1.66 4.68
N GLY A 61 10.01 -2.02 4.53
CA GLY A 61 10.94 -1.26 3.69
C GLY A 61 10.48 -1.16 2.25
N ALA A 62 9.88 -2.23 1.72
CA ALA A 62 9.36 -2.22 0.35
C ALA A 62 8.19 -1.24 0.21
N VAL A 63 7.28 -1.20 1.18
CA VAL A 63 6.16 -0.24 1.16
C VAL A 63 6.68 1.19 1.22
N VAL A 64 7.66 1.45 2.10
CA VAL A 64 8.28 2.77 2.20
C VAL A 64 8.99 3.16 0.90
N ALA A 65 9.66 2.20 0.25
CA ALA A 65 10.35 2.45 -1.02
C ALA A 65 9.36 2.86 -2.11
N VAL A 66 8.17 2.25 -2.14
CA VAL A 66 7.13 2.65 -3.10
C VAL A 66 6.66 4.07 -2.83
N LEU A 67 6.44 4.43 -1.56
CA LEU A 67 6.08 5.80 -1.19
C LEU A 67 7.11 6.79 -1.73
N LYS A 68 8.39 6.52 -1.48
CA LYS A 68 9.47 7.41 -1.91
C LYS A 68 9.57 7.51 -3.42
N SER A 69 9.31 6.43 -4.14
CA SER A 69 9.39 6.44 -5.61
C SER A 69 8.26 7.25 -6.24
N LEU A 70 7.12 7.38 -5.57
CA LEU A 70 6.00 8.16 -6.07
C LEU A 70 6.08 9.63 -5.69
N ALA A 71 6.67 9.93 -4.53
CA ALA A 71 6.78 11.29 -4.03
C ALA A 71 7.77 12.10 -4.89
N PRO A 72 7.60 13.43 -4.97
CA PRO A 72 6.52 14.21 -4.39
C PRO A 72 5.29 14.34 -5.28
N THR A 73 5.35 13.87 -6.53
CA THR A 73 4.29 14.11 -7.51
C THR A 73 3.02 13.31 -7.27
N ARG A 74 3.17 12.17 -6.63
CA ARG A 74 2.05 11.26 -6.33
C ARG A 74 2.12 10.83 -4.88
N LYS A 75 0.98 10.44 -4.32
CA LYS A 75 0.88 10.00 -2.93
C LYS A 75 0.58 8.53 -2.86
N LEU A 76 1.20 7.84 -1.91
CA LEU A 76 0.82 6.47 -1.56
C LEU A 76 0.08 6.52 -0.22
N GLU A 77 -1.16 6.05 -0.23
CA GLU A 77 -2.01 5.94 0.94
C GLU A 77 -2.25 4.47 1.21
N LEU A 78 -2.51 4.13 2.46
CA LEU A 78 -2.75 2.75 2.86
C LEU A 78 -4.17 2.61 3.37
N SER A 79 -4.78 1.44 3.17
CA SER A 79 -6.11 1.16 3.70
C SER A 79 -6.21 -0.28 4.18
N GLY A 80 -7.12 -0.51 5.12
CA GLY A 80 -7.45 -1.84 5.56
C GLY A 80 -6.35 -2.57 6.33
N LEU A 81 -5.48 -1.85 7.03
CA LEU A 81 -4.42 -2.51 7.79
C LEU A 81 -5.00 -3.46 8.82
N THR A 82 -4.53 -4.71 8.82
CA THR A 82 -4.91 -5.66 9.86
C THR A 82 -4.27 -5.24 11.19
N PRO A 83 -4.80 -5.68 12.35
CA PRO A 83 -4.25 -5.27 13.65
C PRO A 83 -2.76 -5.55 13.80
N THR A 84 -2.29 -6.70 13.31
CA THR A 84 -0.86 -7.03 13.35
C THR A 84 -0.03 -6.05 12.56
N VAL A 85 -0.48 -5.70 11.35
CA VAL A 85 0.23 -4.76 10.48
C VAL A 85 0.16 -3.35 11.05
N GLN A 86 -1.00 -2.93 11.59
CA GLN A 86 -1.12 -1.63 12.26
C GLN A 86 -0.07 -1.49 13.36
N LYS A 87 0.13 -2.55 14.14
CA LYS A 87 1.10 -2.55 15.23
C LYS A 87 2.51 -2.33 14.71
N VAL A 88 2.87 -2.98 13.60
CA VAL A 88 4.19 -2.81 12.98
C VAL A 88 4.41 -1.35 12.58
N PHE A 89 3.42 -0.73 11.92
CA PHE A 89 3.54 0.67 11.51
C PHE A 89 3.63 1.60 12.69
N ARG A 90 2.85 1.34 13.75
CA ARG A 90 2.85 2.18 14.95
C ARG A 90 4.18 2.06 15.71
N LEU A 91 4.67 0.85 15.93
CA LEU A 91 5.90 0.62 16.69
C LEU A 91 7.13 1.16 15.98
N THR A 92 7.11 1.19 14.65
CA THR A 92 8.20 1.73 13.85
C THR A 92 8.01 3.22 13.51
N ARG A 93 6.89 3.81 13.94
CA ARG A 93 6.49 5.18 13.67
C ARG A 93 6.32 5.48 12.18
N MET A 94 6.18 4.45 11.38
CA MET A 94 5.94 4.63 9.94
C MET A 94 4.51 5.11 9.66
N ASP A 95 3.60 4.97 10.63
CA ASP A 95 2.26 5.52 10.51
C ASP A 95 2.26 7.05 10.36
N SER A 96 3.33 7.73 10.75
CA SER A 96 3.43 9.18 10.63
C SER A 96 3.71 9.66 9.21
N ILE A 97 4.21 8.79 8.33
CA ILE A 97 4.57 9.18 6.95
C ILE A 97 3.55 8.74 5.92
N PHE A 98 2.53 7.98 6.33
CA PHE A 98 1.47 7.53 5.43
C PHE A 98 0.12 8.11 5.86
N VAL A 99 -0.74 8.35 4.85
CA VAL A 99 -2.16 8.52 5.12
C VAL A 99 -2.76 7.12 5.19
N ILE A 100 -3.39 6.80 6.30
CA ILE A 100 -3.93 5.46 6.55
C ILE A 100 -5.44 5.58 6.72
N HIS A 101 -6.17 4.82 5.89
CA HIS A 101 -7.64 4.78 5.91
C HIS A 101 -8.10 3.49 6.57
N ASP A 102 -9.17 3.56 7.32
CA ASP A 102 -9.80 2.39 7.92
C ASP A 102 -10.74 1.71 6.93
N GLY A 103 -10.90 0.39 7.06
CA GLY A 103 -11.94 -0.35 6.36
C GLY A 103 -11.75 -0.57 4.87
N GLY A 104 -10.53 -0.42 4.36
CA GLY A 104 -10.22 -0.67 2.96
C GLY A 104 -10.88 0.34 2.02
N PRO A 105 -11.14 -0.03 0.75
CA PRO A 105 -11.70 0.90 -0.23
C PRO A 105 -13.04 1.50 0.16
N ASP A 106 -13.86 0.76 0.91
CA ASP A 106 -15.15 1.29 1.37
C ASP A 106 -14.96 2.43 2.35
N GLY A 107 -13.94 2.36 3.18
CA GLY A 107 -13.59 3.45 4.08
C GLY A 107 -13.22 4.72 3.32
N LEU A 108 -12.56 4.58 2.16
CA LEU A 108 -12.21 5.71 1.32
C LEU A 108 -13.43 6.45 0.79
N ARG A 109 -14.49 5.71 0.43
CA ARG A 109 -15.71 6.34 -0.08
C ARG A 109 -16.35 7.24 0.96
N HIS A 110 -16.30 6.80 2.22
CA HIS A 110 -16.86 7.58 3.32
C HIS A 110 -15.98 8.74 3.74
N ALA A 111 -14.68 8.58 3.57
CA ALA A 111 -13.72 9.63 3.92
C ALA A 111 -13.64 10.72 2.85
N GLY A 112 -13.98 10.35 1.62
CA GLY A 112 -13.92 11.28 0.51
C GLY A 112 -15.11 12.14 0.37
#